data_9c1fb77266724624b447b30e6f089a07
#
_entry.id   9c1fb77266724624b447b30e6f089a07
#
_cell.length_a   1.000
_cell.length_b   1.000
_cell.length_c   1.000
_cell.angle_alpha   90.00
_cell.angle_beta   90.00
_cell.angle_gamma   90.00
#
_symmetry.space_group_name_H-M   'P 1'
#
loop_
_entity.id
_entity.type
_entity.pdbx_description
1 polymer ?
#
loop_
_entity_poly.entity_id
_entity_poly.type
_entity_poly.pdbx_seq_one_letter_code
_entity_poly.pdbx_strand_id
1 'polypeptide(L)'
;MKPEAHGGDLLRMAATAGRDPASLLDFSVNVRPEGPPEFIRAALFRAMTALAAYPSPHAEEAMLAAARHHGMDASRFVFGSGSNELIHALARVLRKRGVSSVRVVEPAFSEYAIACRLAGIKAIPVGEGI
;
A
#
# COMPACT_ATOMS: atom_id res chain seq x y z
N MET A 1 3.99 10.41 -21.02
CA MET A 1 3.93 10.47 -19.54
C MET A 1 5.15 9.73 -19.03
N LYS A 2 6.08 10.38 -18.32
CA LYS A 2 7.19 9.65 -17.69
C LYS A 2 6.61 8.67 -16.70
N PRO A 3 7.02 7.38 -16.69
CA PRO A 3 6.59 6.46 -15.66
C PRO A 3 7.07 7.03 -14.31
N GLU A 4 6.15 7.21 -13.39
CA GLU A 4 6.50 7.61 -12.03
C GLU A 4 7.34 6.49 -11.42
N ALA A 5 8.51 6.86 -10.87
CA ALA A 5 9.45 5.88 -10.32
C ALA A 5 8.94 5.44 -8.95
N HIS A 6 8.45 4.21 -8.87
CA HIS A 6 8.24 3.56 -7.56
C HIS A 6 9.56 3.01 -7.03
N GLY A 7 9.72 2.99 -5.71
CA GLY A 7 10.80 2.24 -5.08
C GLY A 7 10.74 0.74 -5.40
N GLY A 8 11.84 0.03 -5.21
CA GLY A 8 11.94 -1.42 -5.43
C GLY A 8 12.23 -1.86 -6.85
N ASP A 9 12.38 -0.95 -7.81
CA ASP A 9 12.80 -1.29 -9.18
C ASP A 9 14.33 -1.35 -9.30
N LEU A 10 14.92 -2.27 -8.53
CA LEU A 10 16.37 -2.41 -8.39
C LEU A 10 17.03 -2.72 -9.74
N LEU A 11 16.38 -3.51 -10.60
CA LEU A 11 16.92 -3.85 -11.93
C LEU A 11 17.06 -2.61 -12.82
N ARG A 12 16.03 -1.75 -12.85
CA ARG A 12 16.06 -0.51 -13.62
C ARG A 12 17.09 0.47 -13.06
N MET A 13 17.15 0.59 -11.73
CA MET A 13 18.13 1.45 -11.07
C MET A 13 19.57 1.01 -11.37
N ALA A 14 19.83 -0.31 -11.30
CA ALA A 14 21.12 -0.91 -11.64
C ALA A 14 21.49 -0.65 -13.11
N ALA A 15 20.57 -0.89 -14.03
CA ALA A 15 20.78 -0.62 -15.46
C ALA A 15 21.08 0.86 -15.73
N THR A 16 20.38 1.79 -15.06
CA THR A 16 20.61 3.23 -15.19
C THR A 16 21.99 3.63 -14.64
N ALA A 17 22.42 2.98 -13.56
CA ALA A 17 23.71 3.23 -12.92
C ALA A 17 24.89 2.48 -13.57
N GLY A 18 24.63 1.57 -14.54
CA GLY A 18 25.64 0.70 -15.15
C GLY A 18 26.30 -0.24 -14.11
N ARG A 19 25.53 -0.72 -13.14
CA ARG A 19 26.04 -1.55 -12.03
C ARG A 19 25.28 -2.87 -11.94
N ASP A 20 25.91 -3.87 -11.29
CA ASP A 20 25.25 -5.11 -10.94
C ASP A 20 24.18 -4.82 -9.87
N PRO A 21 22.91 -5.30 -10.07
CA PRO A 21 21.86 -5.19 -9.06
C PRO A 21 22.28 -5.68 -7.67
N ALA A 22 23.05 -6.78 -7.60
CA ALA A 22 23.55 -7.33 -6.34
C ALA A 22 24.54 -6.41 -5.59
N SER A 23 25.11 -5.43 -6.26
CA SER A 23 26.03 -4.45 -5.68
C SER A 23 25.32 -3.20 -5.11
N LEU A 24 24.01 -3.08 -5.29
CA LEU A 24 23.24 -1.94 -4.85
C LEU A 24 22.61 -2.18 -3.47
N LEU A 25 22.64 -1.18 -2.63
CA LEU A 25 21.88 -1.15 -1.39
C LEU A 25 20.55 -0.43 -1.67
N ASP A 26 19.43 -1.14 -1.50
CA ASP A 26 18.11 -0.61 -1.77
C ASP A 26 17.49 0.02 -0.50
N PHE A 27 17.48 1.35 -0.45
CA PHE A 27 16.78 2.14 0.57
C PHE A 27 15.46 2.74 0.05
N SER A 28 15.01 2.34 -1.14
CA SER A 28 13.82 2.90 -1.76
C SER A 28 12.52 2.22 -1.30
N VAL A 29 12.63 1.12 -0.56
CA VAL A 29 11.49 0.35 -0.05
C VAL A 29 11.61 0.11 1.46
N ASN A 30 10.47 0.18 2.15
CA ASN A 30 10.41 -0.11 3.58
C ASN A 30 10.01 -1.58 3.80
N VAL A 31 10.95 -2.47 3.52
CA VAL A 31 10.79 -3.91 3.74
C VAL A 31 11.79 -4.41 4.75
N ARG A 32 11.42 -5.47 5.46
CA ARG A 32 12.32 -6.11 6.41
C ARG A 32 13.38 -6.94 5.67
N PRO A 33 14.71 -6.65 5.83
CA PRO A 33 15.76 -7.34 5.09
C PRO A 33 15.81 -8.85 5.35
N GLU A 34 15.53 -9.26 6.59
CA GLU A 34 15.54 -10.68 7.00
C GLU A 34 14.30 -11.46 6.53
N GLY A 35 13.38 -10.77 5.83
CA GLY A 35 12.10 -11.34 5.43
C GLY A 35 11.13 -11.52 6.60
N PRO A 36 10.04 -12.29 6.42
CA PRO A 36 9.01 -12.44 7.43
C PRO A 36 9.54 -13.23 8.64
N PRO A 37 9.15 -12.82 9.88
CA PRO A 37 9.46 -13.57 11.09
C PRO A 37 8.93 -15.01 11.05
N GLU A 38 9.51 -15.89 11.89
CA GLU A 38 9.17 -17.31 11.87
C GLU A 38 7.67 -17.58 12.11
N PHE A 39 7.04 -16.85 13.04
CA PHE A 39 5.60 -17.03 13.30
C PHE A 39 4.73 -16.68 12.08
N ILE A 40 5.15 -15.72 11.24
CA ILE A 40 4.47 -15.38 9.98
C ILE A 40 4.69 -16.50 8.96
N ARG A 41 5.93 -17.00 8.80
CA ARG A 41 6.20 -18.15 7.94
C ARG A 41 5.36 -19.36 8.29
N ALA A 42 5.32 -19.69 9.57
CA ALA A 42 4.51 -20.80 10.08
C ALA A 42 3.00 -20.58 9.83
N ALA A 43 2.50 -19.34 9.95
CA ALA A 43 1.11 -19.03 9.64
C ALA A 43 0.82 -19.20 8.14
N LEU A 44 1.71 -18.74 7.26
CA LEU A 44 1.59 -18.92 5.81
C LEU A 44 1.57 -20.40 5.42
N PHE A 45 2.46 -21.22 5.98
CA PHE A 45 2.46 -22.67 5.72
C PHE A 45 1.14 -23.33 6.13
N ARG A 46 0.59 -22.98 7.29
CA ARG A 46 -0.74 -23.48 7.70
C ARG A 46 -1.86 -23.04 6.77
N ALA A 47 -1.79 -21.80 6.26
CA ALA A 47 -2.80 -21.26 5.35
C ALA A 47 -2.76 -21.88 3.95
N MET A 48 -1.67 -22.54 3.55
CA MET A 48 -1.56 -23.16 2.21
C MET A 48 -2.64 -24.21 1.95
N THR A 49 -3.10 -24.91 2.97
CA THR A 49 -4.20 -25.88 2.83
C THR A 49 -5.55 -25.24 2.50
N ALA A 50 -5.70 -23.98 2.81
CA ALA A 50 -6.93 -23.20 2.53
C ALA A 50 -6.95 -22.55 1.13
N LEU A 51 -5.85 -22.64 0.36
CA LEU A 51 -5.77 -22.01 -0.98
C LEU A 51 -6.76 -22.58 -2.00
N ALA A 52 -7.30 -23.77 -1.76
CA ALA A 52 -8.32 -24.37 -2.62
C ALA A 52 -9.71 -23.74 -2.46
N ALA A 53 -9.93 -22.95 -1.42
CA ALA A 53 -11.18 -22.28 -1.13
C ALA A 53 -11.11 -20.78 -1.47
N TYR A 54 -12.23 -20.21 -1.90
CA TYR A 54 -12.31 -18.75 -2.03
C TYR A 54 -12.21 -18.11 -0.64
N PRO A 55 -11.45 -17.01 -0.52
CA PRO A 55 -11.41 -16.25 0.73
C PRO A 55 -12.77 -15.61 1.02
N SER A 56 -13.00 -15.28 2.29
CA SER A 56 -14.16 -14.48 2.68
C SER A 56 -14.14 -13.12 1.93
N PRO A 57 -15.26 -12.72 1.29
CA PRO A 57 -15.31 -11.51 0.47
C PRO A 57 -15.06 -10.22 1.28
N HIS A 58 -15.26 -10.26 2.59
CA HIS A 58 -15.12 -9.08 3.47
C HIS A 58 -14.02 -9.23 4.51
N ALA A 59 -13.22 -10.31 4.46
CA ALA A 59 -12.14 -10.59 5.41
C ALA A 59 -12.60 -10.54 6.89
N GLU A 60 -13.78 -11.10 7.20
CA GLU A 60 -14.43 -11.01 8.52
C GLU A 60 -13.51 -11.46 9.67
N GLU A 61 -12.79 -12.57 9.49
CA GLU A 61 -11.86 -13.07 10.51
C GLU A 61 -10.75 -12.06 10.80
N ALA A 62 -10.20 -11.44 9.76
CA ALA A 62 -9.15 -10.41 9.91
C ALA A 62 -9.71 -9.14 10.57
N MET A 63 -10.92 -8.73 10.20
CA MET A 63 -11.60 -7.59 10.84
C MET A 63 -11.84 -7.84 12.33
N LEU A 64 -12.35 -9.02 12.70
CA LEU A 64 -12.57 -9.40 14.10
C LEU A 64 -11.25 -9.49 14.88
N ALA A 65 -10.19 -10.00 14.27
CA ALA A 65 -8.88 -10.05 14.90
C ALA A 65 -8.31 -8.65 15.14
N ALA A 66 -8.40 -7.76 14.16
CA ALA A 66 -7.99 -6.37 14.30
C ALA A 66 -8.83 -5.61 15.34
N ALA A 67 -10.13 -5.82 15.35
CA ALA A 67 -11.05 -5.24 16.33
C ALA A 67 -10.66 -5.61 17.77
N ARG A 68 -10.40 -6.90 18.01
CA ARG A 68 -9.92 -7.37 19.32
C ARG A 68 -8.57 -6.77 19.70
N HIS A 69 -7.62 -6.74 18.75
CA HIS A 69 -6.27 -6.22 19.00
C HIS A 69 -6.28 -4.72 19.34
N HIS A 70 -7.10 -3.94 18.66
CA HIS A 70 -7.15 -2.48 18.82
C HIS A 70 -8.23 -2.01 19.81
N GLY A 71 -9.07 -2.89 20.36
CA GLY A 71 -10.18 -2.52 21.23
C GLY A 71 -11.23 -1.65 20.54
N MET A 72 -11.47 -1.91 19.24
CA MET A 72 -12.36 -1.12 18.39
C MET A 72 -13.46 -2.00 17.77
N ASP A 73 -14.55 -1.38 17.32
CA ASP A 73 -15.60 -2.08 16.59
C ASP A 73 -15.09 -2.59 15.23
N ALA A 74 -15.48 -3.81 14.85
CA ALA A 74 -15.05 -4.44 13.61
C ALA A 74 -15.46 -3.66 12.34
N SER A 75 -16.59 -2.94 12.39
CA SER A 75 -17.07 -2.10 11.29
C SER A 75 -16.15 -0.92 10.94
N ARG A 76 -15.19 -0.62 11.80
CA ARG A 76 -14.20 0.45 11.59
C ARG A 76 -12.97 0.00 10.82
N PHE A 77 -12.88 -1.27 10.45
CA PHE A 77 -11.75 -1.82 9.69
C PHE A 77 -12.18 -2.15 8.26
N VAL A 78 -11.28 -1.85 7.34
CA VAL A 78 -11.39 -2.23 5.93
C VAL A 78 -10.07 -2.89 5.55
N PHE A 79 -10.14 -4.06 4.94
CA PHE A 79 -8.99 -4.79 4.42
C PHE A 79 -8.95 -4.73 2.91
N GLY A 80 -7.75 -4.72 2.35
CA GLY A 80 -7.51 -4.74 0.91
C GLY A 80 -6.17 -5.37 0.59
N SER A 81 -5.90 -5.59 -0.68
CA SER A 81 -4.64 -6.16 -1.19
C SER A 81 -3.51 -5.12 -1.16
N GLY A 82 -3.19 -4.67 0.02
CA GLY A 82 -2.19 -3.65 0.28
C GLY A 82 -2.73 -2.22 0.29
N SER A 83 -1.88 -1.29 0.73
CA SER A 83 -2.23 0.13 0.88
C SER A 83 -2.64 0.78 -0.44
N ASN A 84 -2.08 0.33 -1.56
CA ASN A 84 -2.37 0.92 -2.86
C ASN A 84 -3.84 0.75 -3.24
N GLU A 85 -4.40 -0.44 -3.09
CA GLU A 85 -5.83 -0.66 -3.32
C GLU A 85 -6.70 0.25 -2.45
N LEU A 86 -6.36 0.37 -1.16
CA LEU A 86 -7.10 1.20 -0.20
C LEU A 86 -7.02 2.69 -0.53
N ILE A 87 -5.86 3.19 -0.97
CA ILE A 87 -5.67 4.58 -1.42
C ILE A 87 -6.57 4.87 -2.62
N HIS A 88 -6.58 3.99 -3.61
CA HIS A 88 -7.44 4.16 -4.79
C HIS A 88 -8.93 4.03 -4.46
N ALA A 89 -9.30 3.12 -3.55
CA ALA A 89 -10.67 3.00 -3.06
C ALA A 89 -11.12 4.27 -2.34
N LEU A 90 -10.27 4.80 -1.45
CA LEU A 90 -10.53 6.05 -0.72
C LEU A 90 -10.74 7.23 -1.69
N ALA A 91 -9.88 7.39 -2.69
CA ALA A 91 -10.01 8.46 -3.67
C ALA A 91 -11.37 8.39 -4.40
N ARG A 92 -11.80 7.18 -4.80
CA ARG A 92 -13.14 6.99 -5.42
C ARG A 92 -14.29 7.35 -4.48
N VAL A 93 -14.19 6.96 -3.20
CA VAL A 93 -15.20 7.31 -2.18
C VAL A 93 -15.26 8.82 -1.97
N LEU A 94 -14.12 9.49 -1.84
CA LEU A 94 -14.04 10.95 -1.70
C LEU A 94 -14.69 11.64 -2.89
N ARG A 95 -14.39 11.20 -4.11
CA ARG A 95 -15.01 11.74 -5.31
C ARG A 95 -16.53 11.57 -5.31
N LYS A 96 -17.02 10.37 -4.95
CA LYS A 96 -18.45 10.09 -4.83
C LYS A 96 -19.14 10.99 -3.80
N ARG A 97 -18.41 11.42 -2.77
CA ARG A 97 -18.88 12.37 -1.75
C ARG A 97 -18.76 13.85 -2.15
N GLY A 98 -18.40 14.13 -3.41
CA GLY A 98 -18.31 15.50 -3.95
C GLY A 98 -16.99 16.20 -3.68
N VAL A 99 -15.98 15.52 -3.13
CA VAL A 99 -14.66 16.13 -2.93
C VAL A 99 -14.00 16.36 -4.28
N SER A 100 -13.62 17.62 -4.56
CA SER A 100 -12.97 18.05 -5.80
C SER A 100 -11.46 18.27 -5.66
N SER A 101 -10.96 18.46 -4.44
CA SER A 101 -9.53 18.64 -4.19
C SER A 101 -9.13 18.08 -2.82
N VAL A 102 -7.88 17.63 -2.72
CA VAL A 102 -7.25 17.19 -1.46
C VAL A 102 -5.86 17.80 -1.37
N ARG A 103 -5.39 18.02 -0.15
CA ARG A 103 -4.00 18.40 0.12
C ARG A 103 -3.18 17.15 0.37
N VAL A 104 -2.02 17.06 -0.28
CA VAL A 104 -1.05 15.96 -0.10
C VAL A 104 0.21 16.56 0.46
N VAL A 105 0.57 16.16 1.68
CA VAL A 105 1.82 16.61 2.32
C VAL A 105 2.98 15.94 1.62
N GLU A 106 3.94 16.72 1.12
CA GLU A 106 5.11 16.20 0.41
C GLU A 106 6.39 16.42 1.24
N PRO A 107 7.34 15.47 1.16
CA PRO A 107 7.37 14.31 0.26
C PRO A 107 6.41 13.19 0.71
N ALA A 108 5.71 12.56 -0.23
CA ALA A 108 4.75 11.49 0.01
C ALA A 108 4.84 10.38 -1.03
N PHE A 109 4.23 9.26 -0.73
CA PHE A 109 4.05 8.16 -1.69
C PHE A 109 3.26 8.63 -2.91
N SER A 110 3.80 8.44 -4.10
CA SER A 110 3.24 8.96 -5.37
C SER A 110 1.81 8.51 -5.66
N GLU A 111 1.40 7.35 -5.12
CA GLU A 111 0.06 6.80 -5.34
C GLU A 111 -1.07 7.68 -4.81
N TYR A 112 -0.84 8.53 -3.82
CA TYR A 112 -1.86 9.49 -3.37
C TYR A 112 -2.26 10.46 -4.50
N ALA A 113 -1.28 11.04 -5.17
CA ALA A 113 -1.53 11.95 -6.28
C ALA A 113 -2.10 11.23 -7.51
N ILE A 114 -1.60 10.02 -7.80
CA ILE A 114 -2.09 9.17 -8.89
C ILE A 114 -3.56 8.80 -8.68
N ALA A 115 -3.91 8.29 -7.51
CA ALA A 115 -5.27 7.88 -7.17
C ALA A 115 -6.25 9.05 -7.25
N CYS A 116 -5.85 10.22 -6.75
CA CYS A 116 -6.64 11.44 -6.85
C CYS A 116 -6.88 11.84 -8.32
N ARG A 117 -5.83 11.86 -9.13
CA ARG A 117 -5.92 12.19 -10.57
C ARG A 117 -6.86 11.23 -11.29
N LEU A 118 -6.73 9.92 -11.05
CA LEU A 118 -7.59 8.91 -11.68
C LEU A 118 -9.04 8.99 -11.22
N ALA A 119 -9.28 9.44 -9.98
CA ALA A 119 -10.63 9.70 -9.47
C ALA A 119 -11.20 11.07 -9.89
N GLY A 120 -10.46 11.89 -10.63
CA GLY A 120 -10.88 13.24 -11.00
C GLY A 120 -10.88 14.23 -9.82
N ILE A 121 -9.98 14.03 -8.86
CA ILE A 121 -9.75 14.90 -7.71
C ILE A 121 -8.43 15.65 -7.95
N LYS A 122 -8.40 16.96 -7.68
CA LYS A 122 -7.17 17.74 -7.74
C LYS A 122 -6.32 17.47 -6.49
N ALA A 123 -5.15 16.88 -6.66
CA ALA A 123 -4.15 16.80 -5.60
C ALA A 123 -3.38 18.11 -5.54
N ILE A 124 -3.31 18.75 -4.39
CA ILE A 124 -2.60 20.00 -4.14
C ILE A 124 -1.43 19.67 -3.22
N PRO A 125 -0.17 19.72 -3.72
CA PRO A 125 0.98 19.48 -2.89
C PRO A 125 1.11 20.58 -1.83
N VAL A 126 1.45 20.19 -0.62
CA VAL A 126 1.79 21.12 0.48
C VAL A 126 3.14 20.68 1.05
N GLY A 127 4.08 21.62 1.14
CA GLY A 127 5.41 21.36 1.71
C GLY A 127 5.38 21.23 3.23
N GLU A 128 6.48 20.75 3.81
CA GLU A 128 6.69 20.78 5.27
C GLU A 128 6.69 22.24 5.74
N GLY A 129 5.68 22.64 6.46
CA GLY A 129 5.60 24.01 6.99
C GLY A 129 4.17 24.54 7.17
N ILE A 130 3.24 23.68 7.62
CA ILE A 130 1.94 24.13 8.12
C ILE A 130 1.98 24.16 9.64
#